data_33a57c6d5a3776de692f3f28a2e59e49
#
_entry.id   33a57c6d5a3776de692f3f28a2e59e49
#
_cell.length_a   1.000
_cell.length_b   1.000
_cell.length_c   1.000
_cell.angle_alpha   90.00
_cell.angle_beta   90.00
_cell.angle_gamma   90.00
#
_symmetry.space_group_name_H-M   'P 1'
#
loop_
_entity.id
_entity.type
_entity.pdbx_description
1 polymer ?
#
loop_
_entity_poly.entity_id
_entity_poly.type
_entity_poly.pdbx_seq_one_letter_code
_entity_poly.pdbx_strand_id
1 'polypeptide(L)'
;MYNKRIFLDMDLYSIFMLIGVLSCLIFIRVLSDRRRMRATWQNLVLFNAIFAVVLGYGGAVLFQAFYNFMASGVFEIVNDTGATFYGGLIGGTAMFIVIYFAAGHFLFKDGYHKRHFRMVSDLAAPCITVAHGFGRLGCLMAGCCHGACTTAWYGVYMDIPGDGTTEMVKVIPVQLYEAIFLLALAALTFVLFWKQKKYIMPLYMVTYGLWRFVAEYLRADDRGATVVDFFSPSQLISVLLISGGLVLWAVELYADKKKTTAGDAVAVPESGDDAASDESSEV
;
A
#
# COMPACT_ATOMS: atom_id res chain seq x y z
N MET A 1 23.87 3.53 -12.46
CA MET A 1 23.75 3.30 -13.91
C MET A 1 23.36 4.55 -14.68
N TYR A 2 22.42 5.35 -14.27
CA TYR A 2 22.02 6.57 -14.98
C TYR A 2 21.63 7.68 -14.00
N ASN A 3 22.58 8.09 -13.16
CA ASN A 3 22.38 9.24 -12.26
C ASN A 3 22.65 10.57 -13.00
N LYS A 4 22.44 10.59 -14.32
CA LYS A 4 22.51 11.83 -15.11
C LYS A 4 21.19 12.58 -14.95
N ARG A 5 21.26 13.84 -14.53
CA ARG A 5 20.15 14.78 -14.56
C ARG A 5 19.66 14.93 -15.99
N ILE A 6 18.41 14.56 -16.26
CA ILE A 6 17.87 14.47 -17.62
C ILE A 6 16.87 15.58 -17.90
N PHE A 7 16.03 15.91 -16.94
CA PHE A 7 14.95 16.89 -17.12
C PHE A 7 14.77 17.72 -15.86
N LEU A 8 14.76 19.04 -15.95
CA LEU A 8 14.64 19.95 -14.80
C LEU A 8 15.60 19.63 -13.64
N ASP A 9 16.83 19.27 -13.94
CA ASP A 9 17.83 18.80 -12.94
C ASP A 9 17.42 17.55 -12.14
N MET A 10 16.38 16.82 -12.56
CA MET A 10 15.93 15.59 -11.91
C MET A 10 16.67 14.38 -12.46
N ASP A 11 17.01 13.47 -11.56
CA ASP A 11 17.51 12.15 -11.92
C ASP A 11 16.37 11.17 -12.28
N LEU A 12 16.70 10.04 -12.89
CA LEU A 12 15.73 9.02 -13.28
C LEU A 12 14.96 8.44 -12.07
N TYR A 13 15.59 8.36 -10.91
CA TYR A 13 14.93 7.93 -9.68
C TYR A 13 13.74 8.83 -9.35
N SER A 14 13.97 10.13 -9.31
CA SER A 14 12.94 11.14 -9.01
C SER A 14 11.82 11.15 -10.05
N ILE A 15 12.16 10.94 -11.34
CA ILE A 15 11.17 10.85 -12.42
C ILE A 15 10.25 9.63 -12.21
N PHE A 16 10.79 8.45 -11.93
CA PHE A 16 9.98 7.27 -11.64
C PHE A 16 9.12 7.42 -10.38
N MET A 17 9.66 8.05 -9.33
CA MET A 17 8.88 8.38 -8.13
C MET A 17 7.69 9.29 -8.47
N LEU A 18 7.91 10.34 -9.27
CA LEU A 18 6.85 11.24 -9.72
C LEU A 18 5.79 10.50 -10.55
N ILE A 19 6.19 9.64 -11.49
CA ILE A 19 5.28 8.81 -12.29
C ILE A 19 4.44 7.93 -11.36
N GLY A 20 5.05 7.32 -10.34
CA GLY A 20 4.34 6.50 -9.35
C GLY A 20 3.28 7.28 -8.58
N VAL A 21 3.60 8.48 -8.11
CA VAL A 21 2.66 9.35 -7.41
C VAL A 21 1.52 9.80 -8.33
N LEU A 22 1.83 10.24 -9.54
CA LEU A 22 0.82 10.65 -10.52
C LEU A 22 -0.10 9.49 -10.90
N SER A 23 0.44 8.28 -11.10
CA SER A 23 -0.35 7.08 -11.37
C SER A 23 -1.31 6.75 -10.21
N CYS A 24 -0.85 6.90 -8.96
CA CYS A 24 -1.68 6.74 -7.77
C CYS A 24 -2.85 7.74 -7.78
N LEU A 25 -2.60 9.02 -8.04
CA LEU A 25 -3.64 10.05 -8.07
C LEU A 25 -4.66 9.81 -9.21
N ILE A 26 -4.19 9.39 -10.37
CA ILE A 26 -5.05 8.99 -11.50
C ILE A 26 -5.91 7.79 -11.11
N PHE A 27 -5.34 6.77 -10.45
CA PHE A 27 -6.09 5.59 -10.01
C PHE A 27 -7.16 5.97 -8.98
N ILE A 28 -6.85 6.83 -8.01
CA ILE A 28 -7.84 7.34 -7.07
C ILE A 28 -9.02 7.96 -7.82
N ARG A 29 -8.75 8.84 -8.78
CA ARG A 29 -9.81 9.54 -9.51
C ARG A 29 -10.63 8.57 -10.36
N VAL A 30 -10.00 7.79 -11.23
CA VAL A 30 -10.66 6.88 -12.16
C VAL A 30 -11.48 5.81 -11.44
N LEU A 31 -10.92 5.20 -10.39
CA LEU A 31 -11.58 4.13 -9.66
C LEU A 31 -12.71 4.62 -8.76
N SER A 32 -12.58 5.80 -8.16
CA SER A 32 -13.66 6.39 -7.36
C SER A 32 -14.83 6.89 -8.22
N ASP A 33 -14.53 7.43 -9.42
CA ASP A 33 -15.56 7.75 -10.42
C ASP A 33 -16.30 6.49 -10.88
N ARG A 34 -15.56 5.41 -11.15
CA ARG A 34 -16.14 4.11 -11.51
C ARG A 34 -17.12 3.59 -10.47
N ARG A 35 -16.85 3.82 -9.19
CA ARG A 35 -17.70 3.46 -8.05
C ARG A 35 -18.81 4.48 -7.78
N ARG A 36 -18.92 5.54 -8.57
CA ARG A 36 -19.90 6.63 -8.42
C ARG A 36 -19.90 7.25 -7.01
N MET A 37 -18.69 7.43 -6.45
CA MET A 37 -18.55 8.05 -5.14
C MET A 37 -18.85 9.54 -5.19
N ARG A 38 -19.35 10.11 -4.06
CA ARG A 38 -19.60 11.55 -3.97
C ARG A 38 -18.34 12.36 -4.29
N ALA A 39 -18.44 13.42 -5.08
CA ALA A 39 -17.31 14.26 -5.48
C ALA A 39 -16.52 14.80 -4.27
N THR A 40 -17.19 15.20 -3.20
CA THR A 40 -16.58 15.65 -1.95
C THR A 40 -15.71 14.54 -1.33
N TRP A 41 -16.16 13.29 -1.37
CA TRP A 41 -15.39 12.15 -0.87
C TRP A 41 -14.18 11.87 -1.74
N GLN A 42 -14.31 11.93 -3.06
CA GLN A 42 -13.21 11.74 -3.99
C GLN A 42 -12.11 12.79 -3.76
N ASN A 43 -12.52 14.06 -3.60
CA ASN A 43 -11.60 15.15 -3.30
C ASN A 43 -10.92 14.95 -1.93
N LEU A 44 -11.68 14.55 -0.90
CA LEU A 44 -11.08 14.22 0.40
C LEU A 44 -10.00 13.16 0.26
N VAL A 45 -10.27 12.03 -0.42
CA VAL A 45 -9.30 10.94 -0.59
C VAL A 45 -8.09 11.40 -1.40
N LEU A 46 -8.33 12.16 -2.49
CA LEU A 46 -7.27 12.66 -3.36
C LEU A 46 -6.32 13.62 -2.63
N PHE A 47 -6.87 14.66 -1.98
CA PHE A 47 -6.05 15.62 -1.22
C PHE A 47 -5.35 14.95 -0.04
N ASN A 48 -6.06 14.05 0.65
CA ASN A 48 -5.47 13.30 1.75
C ASN A 48 -4.30 12.41 1.29
N ALA A 49 -4.38 11.80 0.11
CA ALA A 49 -3.26 11.04 -0.46
C ALA A 49 -2.04 11.94 -0.72
N ILE A 50 -2.23 13.16 -1.22
CA ILE A 50 -1.15 14.14 -1.41
C ILE A 50 -0.52 14.51 -0.06
N PHE A 51 -1.34 14.84 0.95
CA PHE A 51 -0.85 15.13 2.29
C PHE A 51 -0.13 13.95 2.93
N ALA A 52 -0.62 12.72 2.72
CA ALA A 52 0.02 11.51 3.23
C ALA A 52 1.42 11.29 2.63
N VAL A 53 1.64 11.63 1.37
CA VAL A 53 2.97 11.59 0.74
C VAL A 53 3.91 12.62 1.38
N VAL A 54 3.47 13.86 1.50
CA VAL A 54 4.28 14.96 2.07
C VAL A 54 4.61 14.70 3.55
N LEU A 55 3.60 14.37 4.34
CA LEU A 55 3.77 14.11 5.78
C LEU A 55 4.48 12.78 6.03
N GLY A 56 4.28 11.79 5.13
CA GLY A 56 5.02 10.54 5.15
C GLY A 56 6.51 10.76 4.94
N TYR A 57 6.90 11.63 4.01
CA TYR A 57 8.31 12.00 3.85
C TYR A 57 8.87 12.65 5.13
N GLY A 58 8.13 13.57 5.75
CA GLY A 58 8.49 14.11 7.07
C GLY A 58 8.66 13.01 8.13
N GLY A 59 7.75 12.04 8.17
CA GLY A 59 7.85 10.86 9.04
C GLY A 59 9.09 10.01 8.76
N ALA A 60 9.46 9.84 7.48
CA ALA A 60 10.66 9.12 7.06
C ALA A 60 11.94 9.77 7.59
N VAL A 61 12.03 11.09 7.49
CA VAL A 61 13.18 11.88 8.00
C VAL A 61 13.22 11.86 9.53
N LEU A 62 12.09 12.07 10.20
CA LEU A 62 12.00 12.02 11.66
C LEU A 62 12.41 10.65 12.23
N PHE A 63 11.95 9.58 11.61
CA PHE A 63 12.30 8.22 12.03
C PHE A 63 13.80 7.94 11.82
N GLN A 64 14.38 8.43 10.73
CA GLN A 64 15.83 8.32 10.50
C GLN A 64 16.63 9.14 11.52
N ALA A 65 16.19 10.38 11.81
CA ALA A 65 16.84 11.20 12.84
C ALA A 65 16.78 10.53 14.22
N PHE A 66 15.65 9.89 14.55
CA PHE A 66 15.52 9.10 15.78
C PHE A 66 16.45 7.89 15.80
N TYR A 67 16.59 7.18 14.69
CA TYR A 67 17.52 6.06 14.56
C TYR A 67 18.98 6.52 14.73
N ASN A 68 19.36 7.62 14.10
CA ASN A 68 20.67 8.22 14.25
C ASN A 68 20.94 8.65 15.71
N PHE A 69 19.93 9.22 16.38
CA PHE A 69 19.99 9.58 17.81
C PHE A 69 20.25 8.34 18.68
N MET A 70 19.59 7.23 18.43
CA MET A 70 19.82 5.98 19.19
C MET A 70 21.24 5.44 19.00
N ALA A 71 21.86 5.71 17.85
CA ALA A 71 23.22 5.26 17.53
C ALA A 71 24.32 6.21 18.04
N SER A 72 24.09 7.53 17.98
CA SER A 72 25.11 8.56 18.27
C SER A 72 24.87 9.37 19.54
N GLY A 73 23.65 9.30 20.13
CA GLY A 73 23.24 10.14 21.25
C GLY A 73 22.90 11.59 20.88
N VAL A 74 22.99 11.97 19.59
CA VAL A 74 22.75 13.33 19.11
C VAL A 74 21.53 13.32 18.19
N PHE A 75 20.49 14.12 18.54
CA PHE A 75 19.30 14.27 17.70
C PHE A 75 19.45 15.51 16.81
N GLU A 76 19.72 15.28 15.54
CA GLU A 76 19.86 16.36 14.56
C GLU A 76 19.11 16.01 13.27
N ILE A 77 18.47 17.02 12.68
CA ILE A 77 17.86 16.94 11.34
C ILE A 77 18.68 17.88 10.46
N VAL A 78 19.56 17.29 9.67
CA VAL A 78 20.43 17.97 8.70
C VAL A 78 20.14 17.47 7.29
N ASN A 79 20.70 18.12 6.27
CA ASN A 79 20.46 17.76 4.88
C ASN A 79 20.84 16.28 4.56
N ASP A 80 21.78 15.71 5.30
CA ASP A 80 22.27 14.33 5.14
C ASP A 80 21.63 13.33 6.11
N THR A 81 20.58 13.71 6.84
CA THR A 81 19.92 12.80 7.79
C THR A 81 19.41 11.53 7.11
N GLY A 82 19.06 11.61 5.84
CA GLY A 82 18.47 10.50 5.10
C GLY A 82 16.97 10.33 5.39
N ALA A 83 16.39 9.26 4.85
CA ALA A 83 14.98 8.95 5.01
C ALA A 83 14.75 7.44 5.09
N THR A 84 14.04 6.99 6.12
CA THR A 84 13.71 5.58 6.32
C THR A 84 12.38 5.24 5.67
N PHE A 85 12.36 4.22 4.80
CA PHE A 85 11.13 3.78 4.15
C PHE A 85 9.99 3.46 5.13
N TYR A 86 10.30 2.78 6.23
CA TYR A 86 9.30 2.41 7.24
C TYR A 86 8.72 3.62 7.98
N GLY A 87 9.54 4.61 8.29
CA GLY A 87 9.06 5.87 8.87
C GLY A 87 8.08 6.58 7.96
N GLY A 88 8.36 6.58 6.65
CA GLY A 88 7.46 7.12 5.63
C GLY A 88 6.15 6.35 5.51
N LEU A 89 6.21 5.02 5.46
CA LEU A 89 5.04 4.17 5.35
C LEU A 89 4.11 4.28 6.57
N ILE A 90 4.68 4.15 7.76
CA ILE A 90 3.92 4.23 9.02
C ILE A 90 3.38 5.65 9.21
N GLY A 91 4.23 6.67 9.07
CA GLY A 91 3.84 8.07 9.21
C GLY A 91 2.78 8.48 8.20
N GLY A 92 2.98 8.17 6.92
CA GLY A 92 2.02 8.46 5.85
C GLY A 92 0.68 7.76 6.05
N THR A 93 0.70 6.47 6.42
CA THR A 93 -0.53 5.71 6.69
C THR A 93 -1.28 6.26 7.91
N ALA A 94 -0.58 6.52 9.01
CA ALA A 94 -1.18 7.08 10.22
C ALA A 94 -1.80 8.45 9.94
N MET A 95 -1.07 9.33 9.25
CA MET A 95 -1.58 10.66 8.89
C MET A 95 -2.76 10.58 7.92
N PHE A 96 -2.72 9.67 6.94
CA PHE A 96 -3.86 9.42 6.07
C PHE A 96 -5.12 9.05 6.87
N ILE A 97 -5.01 8.12 7.81
CA ILE A 97 -6.13 7.68 8.65
C ILE A 97 -6.64 8.84 9.51
N VAL A 98 -5.74 9.55 10.20
CA VAL A 98 -6.11 10.68 11.07
C VAL A 98 -6.83 11.77 10.28
N ILE A 99 -6.26 12.22 9.15
CA ILE A 99 -6.86 13.27 8.33
C ILE A 99 -8.18 12.80 7.71
N TYR A 100 -8.26 11.54 7.25
CA TYR A 100 -9.48 10.98 6.67
C TYR A 100 -10.65 11.02 7.66
N PHE A 101 -10.45 10.59 8.89
CA PHE A 101 -11.50 10.60 9.90
C PHE A 101 -11.77 12.00 10.45
N ALA A 102 -10.76 12.81 10.69
CA ALA A 102 -10.92 14.18 11.18
C ALA A 102 -11.65 15.06 10.16
N ALA A 103 -11.14 15.19 8.94
CA ALA A 103 -11.79 15.97 7.89
C ALA A 103 -13.15 15.37 7.49
N GLY A 104 -13.24 14.03 7.43
CA GLY A 104 -14.49 13.31 7.15
C GLY A 104 -15.58 13.59 8.19
N HIS A 105 -15.23 13.77 9.45
CA HIS A 105 -16.19 14.13 10.50
C HIS A 105 -16.85 15.51 10.24
N PHE A 106 -16.08 16.48 9.77
CA PHE A 106 -16.60 17.80 9.45
C PHE A 106 -17.36 17.85 8.11
N LEU A 107 -16.85 17.14 7.09
CA LEU A 107 -17.41 17.15 5.74
C LEU A 107 -18.66 16.26 5.58
N PHE A 108 -18.77 15.17 6.34
CA PHE A 108 -19.84 14.16 6.21
C PHE A 108 -20.55 13.93 7.53
N LYS A 109 -21.45 14.85 7.89
CA LYS A 109 -22.28 14.73 9.10
C LYS A 109 -23.21 13.51 9.07
N ASP A 110 -23.53 12.99 7.87
CA ASP A 110 -24.32 11.76 7.66
C ASP A 110 -23.49 10.47 7.87
N GLY A 111 -22.21 10.58 8.24
CA GLY A 111 -21.32 9.43 8.47
C GLY A 111 -20.90 8.69 7.19
N TYR A 112 -21.05 9.32 6.02
CA TYR A 112 -20.70 8.72 4.73
C TYR A 112 -19.26 8.20 4.70
N HIS A 113 -18.29 8.95 5.21
CA HIS A 113 -16.89 8.56 5.27
C HIS A 113 -16.66 7.26 6.06
N LYS A 114 -17.34 7.07 7.19
CA LYS A 114 -17.22 5.86 8.02
C LYS A 114 -17.76 4.63 7.29
N ARG A 115 -18.94 4.76 6.65
CA ARG A 115 -19.56 3.66 5.90
C ARG A 115 -18.74 3.21 4.69
N HIS A 116 -17.93 4.12 4.10
CA HIS A 116 -17.14 3.85 2.91
C HIS A 116 -15.64 3.66 3.21
N PHE A 117 -15.23 3.53 4.49
CA PHE A 117 -13.83 3.36 4.85
C PHE A 117 -13.22 2.07 4.25
N ARG A 118 -13.98 0.96 4.24
CA ARG A 118 -13.55 -0.27 3.58
C ARG A 118 -13.25 -0.05 2.08
N MET A 119 -14.03 0.78 1.41
CA MET A 119 -13.79 1.11 0.02
C MET A 119 -12.50 1.93 -0.16
N VAL A 120 -12.17 2.83 0.78
CA VAL A 120 -10.86 3.53 0.80
C VAL A 120 -9.73 2.52 0.94
N SER A 121 -9.87 1.57 1.86
CA SER A 121 -8.88 0.51 2.07
C SER A 121 -8.65 -0.29 0.78
N ASP A 122 -9.72 -0.79 0.16
CA ASP A 122 -9.62 -1.54 -1.10
C ASP A 122 -9.06 -0.69 -2.27
N LEU A 123 -9.40 0.61 -2.32
CA LEU A 123 -8.85 1.56 -3.31
C LEU A 123 -7.35 1.80 -3.10
N ALA A 124 -6.88 1.79 -1.87
CA ALA A 124 -5.48 2.00 -1.56
C ALA A 124 -4.57 0.89 -2.13
N ALA A 125 -5.07 -0.34 -2.26
CA ALA A 125 -4.27 -1.47 -2.75
C ALA A 125 -3.68 -1.24 -4.18
N PRO A 126 -4.47 -0.94 -5.24
CA PRO A 126 -3.92 -0.63 -6.56
C PRO A 126 -3.06 0.66 -6.56
N CYS A 127 -3.41 1.64 -5.72
CA CYS A 127 -2.67 2.90 -5.63
C CYS A 127 -1.28 2.71 -5.03
N ILE A 128 -1.18 1.99 -3.92
CA ILE A 128 0.10 1.68 -3.26
C ILE A 128 0.96 0.80 -4.17
N THR A 129 0.38 -0.23 -4.78
CA THR A 129 1.13 -1.15 -5.63
C THR A 129 1.72 -0.48 -6.86
N VAL A 130 0.98 0.38 -7.55
CA VAL A 130 1.49 1.08 -8.73
C VAL A 130 2.59 2.07 -8.36
N ALA A 131 2.40 2.85 -7.29
CA ALA A 131 3.41 3.79 -6.82
C ALA A 131 4.69 3.07 -6.37
N HIS A 132 4.55 1.96 -5.64
CA HIS A 132 5.67 1.14 -5.20
C HIS A 132 6.40 0.49 -6.38
N GLY A 133 5.68 -0.03 -7.38
CA GLY A 133 6.28 -0.61 -8.59
C GLY A 133 7.16 0.39 -9.35
N PHE A 134 6.68 1.61 -9.56
CA PHE A 134 7.50 2.67 -10.14
C PHE A 134 8.66 3.09 -9.24
N GLY A 135 8.47 3.11 -7.91
CA GLY A 135 9.57 3.33 -6.96
C GLY A 135 10.69 2.29 -7.10
N ARG A 136 10.35 1.01 -7.35
CA ARG A 136 11.36 -0.04 -7.60
C ARG A 136 12.08 0.14 -8.93
N LEU A 137 11.41 0.63 -9.97
CA LEU A 137 12.09 1.05 -11.20
C LEU A 137 13.05 2.22 -10.94
N GLY A 138 12.67 3.16 -10.09
CA GLY A 138 13.56 4.22 -9.62
C GLY A 138 14.81 3.65 -8.92
N CYS A 139 14.65 2.71 -7.98
CA CYS A 139 15.77 2.04 -7.31
C CYS A 139 16.69 1.32 -8.32
N LEU A 140 16.13 0.72 -9.38
CA LEU A 140 16.90 0.11 -10.45
C LEU A 140 17.79 1.14 -11.18
N MET A 141 17.25 2.32 -11.46
CA MET A 141 17.99 3.40 -12.11
C MET A 141 19.08 4.02 -11.21
N ALA A 142 18.81 4.07 -9.90
CA ALA A 142 19.75 4.57 -8.89
C ALA A 142 20.87 3.55 -8.55
N GLY A 143 20.77 2.28 -8.99
CA GLY A 143 21.74 1.24 -8.66
C GLY A 143 21.68 0.76 -7.21
N CYS A 144 20.61 1.08 -6.45
CA CYS A 144 20.48 0.70 -5.04
C CYS A 144 19.53 -0.51 -4.87
N CYS A 145 19.59 -1.16 -3.70
CA CYS A 145 18.67 -2.27 -3.34
C CYS A 145 18.78 -3.52 -4.24
N HIS A 146 19.92 -3.76 -4.83
CA HIS A 146 20.19 -4.93 -5.68
C HIS A 146 20.33 -6.22 -4.86
N GLY A 147 20.34 -7.35 -5.54
CA GLY A 147 20.65 -8.65 -4.97
C GLY A 147 22.13 -8.98 -4.97
N ALA A 148 22.46 -10.24 -4.72
CA ALA A 148 23.84 -10.72 -4.66
C ALA A 148 24.57 -10.55 -6.00
N CYS A 149 25.91 -10.40 -5.93
CA CYS A 149 26.76 -10.48 -7.11
C CYS A 149 26.61 -11.83 -7.77
N THR A 150 26.58 -11.87 -9.10
CA THR A 150 26.35 -13.10 -9.85
C THR A 150 27.10 -13.13 -11.17
N THR A 151 27.48 -14.33 -11.62
CA THR A 151 27.98 -14.56 -12.97
C THR A 151 26.88 -15.08 -13.91
N ALA A 152 25.68 -15.35 -13.37
CA ALA A 152 24.57 -15.92 -14.12
C ALA A 152 24.11 -15.01 -15.28
N TRP A 153 23.50 -15.62 -16.32
CA TRP A 153 23.04 -14.90 -17.51
C TRP A 153 21.97 -13.84 -17.22
N TYR A 154 21.16 -14.03 -16.18
CA TYR A 154 20.07 -13.11 -15.77
C TYR A 154 20.55 -11.93 -14.90
N GLY A 155 21.85 -11.88 -14.56
CA GLY A 155 22.42 -10.73 -13.85
C GLY A 155 22.54 -9.51 -14.75
N VAL A 156 22.45 -8.32 -14.16
CA VAL A 156 22.57 -7.02 -14.83
C VAL A 156 23.78 -6.29 -14.28
N TYR A 157 24.53 -5.62 -15.15
CA TYR A 157 25.64 -4.78 -14.73
C TYR A 157 25.11 -3.45 -14.18
N MET A 158 25.49 -3.12 -12.95
CA MET A 158 25.13 -1.89 -12.27
C MET A 158 26.36 -1.19 -11.72
N ASP A 159 26.30 0.13 -11.74
CA ASP A 159 27.15 1.00 -10.94
C ASP A 159 26.54 1.07 -9.53
N ILE A 160 27.30 0.63 -8.52
CA ILE A 160 26.84 0.55 -7.14
C ILE A 160 27.35 1.78 -6.40
N PRO A 161 26.47 2.70 -5.97
CA PRO A 161 26.88 3.89 -5.25
C PRO A 161 27.57 3.52 -3.92
N GLY A 162 28.75 4.05 -3.69
CA GLY A 162 29.45 3.95 -2.41
C GLY A 162 30.38 2.73 -2.26
N ASP A 163 30.55 1.89 -3.27
CA ASP A 163 31.53 0.79 -3.25
C ASP A 163 32.98 1.25 -3.48
N GLY A 164 33.17 2.54 -3.75
CA GLY A 164 34.48 3.15 -3.98
C GLY A 164 35.17 2.75 -5.29
N THR A 165 34.44 1.99 -6.15
CA THR A 165 34.95 1.59 -7.48
C THR A 165 34.15 2.31 -8.56
N THR A 166 34.75 2.47 -9.74
CA THR A 166 34.08 2.94 -10.96
C THR A 166 33.67 1.79 -11.87
N GLU A 167 33.86 0.54 -11.41
CA GLU A 167 33.59 -0.65 -12.17
C GLU A 167 32.13 -1.10 -12.01
N MET A 168 31.50 -1.49 -13.11
CA MET A 168 30.19 -2.07 -13.09
C MET A 168 30.23 -3.50 -12.55
N VAL A 169 29.45 -3.78 -11.53
CA VAL A 169 29.32 -5.12 -10.93
C VAL A 169 28.08 -5.81 -11.46
N LYS A 170 28.21 -7.09 -11.80
CA LYS A 170 27.05 -7.89 -12.23
C LYS A 170 26.29 -8.42 -11.03
N VAL A 171 25.03 -8.01 -10.86
CA VAL A 171 24.18 -8.32 -9.70
C VAL A 171 22.82 -8.84 -10.14
N ILE A 172 22.14 -9.54 -9.23
CA ILE A 172 20.76 -9.95 -9.42
C ILE A 172 19.86 -8.70 -9.31
N PRO A 173 19.08 -8.33 -10.35
CA PRO A 173 18.24 -7.14 -10.34
C PRO A 173 16.93 -7.37 -9.57
N VAL A 174 17.01 -7.55 -8.26
CA VAL A 174 15.84 -7.82 -7.40
C VAL A 174 14.82 -6.70 -7.50
N GLN A 175 15.27 -5.44 -7.68
CA GLN A 175 14.39 -4.28 -7.90
C GLN A 175 13.51 -4.46 -9.15
N LEU A 176 14.07 -5.00 -10.23
CA LEU A 176 13.33 -5.24 -11.47
C LEU A 176 12.28 -6.33 -11.29
N TYR A 177 12.63 -7.43 -10.61
CA TYR A 177 11.69 -8.52 -10.33
C TYR A 177 10.56 -8.03 -9.43
N GLU A 178 10.89 -7.26 -8.40
CA GLU A 178 9.89 -6.66 -7.51
C GLU A 178 9.01 -5.65 -8.25
N ALA A 179 9.56 -4.84 -9.16
CA ALA A 179 8.80 -3.91 -9.98
C ALA A 179 7.80 -4.63 -10.90
N ILE A 180 8.24 -5.69 -11.60
CA ILE A 180 7.36 -6.49 -12.46
C ILE A 180 6.23 -7.11 -11.64
N PHE A 181 6.55 -7.72 -10.50
CA PHE A 181 5.56 -8.29 -9.60
C PHE A 181 4.54 -7.25 -9.11
N LEU A 182 5.01 -6.10 -8.65
CA LEU A 182 4.14 -5.03 -8.14
C LEU A 182 3.26 -4.43 -9.23
N LEU A 183 3.77 -4.20 -10.44
CA LEU A 183 2.98 -3.68 -11.54
C LEU A 183 1.93 -4.70 -12.01
N ALA A 184 2.26 -5.99 -12.02
CA ALA A 184 1.29 -7.05 -12.28
C ALA A 184 0.21 -7.11 -11.20
N LEU A 185 0.60 -7.00 -9.92
CA LEU A 185 -0.34 -6.95 -8.80
C LEU A 185 -1.18 -5.66 -8.82
N ALA A 186 -0.61 -4.52 -9.26
CA ALA A 186 -1.36 -3.27 -9.46
C ALA A 186 -2.43 -3.45 -10.56
N ALA A 187 -2.08 -4.07 -11.67
CA ALA A 187 -3.05 -4.37 -12.74
C ALA A 187 -4.17 -5.31 -12.23
N LEU A 188 -3.81 -6.37 -11.50
CA LEU A 188 -4.78 -7.29 -10.91
C LEU A 188 -5.73 -6.57 -9.95
N THR A 189 -5.19 -5.84 -8.97
CA THR A 189 -5.99 -5.12 -7.95
C THR A 189 -6.82 -4.01 -8.58
N PHE A 190 -6.31 -3.31 -9.60
CA PHE A 190 -7.07 -2.34 -10.40
C PHE A 190 -8.28 -3.01 -11.08
N VAL A 191 -8.08 -4.13 -11.78
CA VAL A 191 -9.16 -4.87 -12.47
C VAL A 191 -10.18 -5.40 -11.46
N LEU A 192 -9.74 -5.94 -10.33
CA LEU A 192 -10.65 -6.41 -9.28
C LEU A 192 -11.49 -5.26 -8.71
N PHE A 193 -10.88 -4.11 -8.44
CA PHE A 193 -11.61 -2.93 -7.98
C PHE A 193 -12.57 -2.40 -9.04
N TRP A 194 -12.14 -2.35 -10.31
CA TRP A 194 -12.99 -1.96 -11.45
C TRP A 194 -14.21 -2.86 -11.60
N LYS A 195 -14.02 -4.19 -11.43
CA LYS A 195 -15.10 -5.20 -11.43
C LYS A 195 -15.89 -5.25 -10.12
N GLN A 196 -15.70 -4.28 -9.24
CA GLN A 196 -16.41 -4.15 -7.97
C GLN A 196 -16.25 -5.35 -7.02
N LYS A 197 -15.13 -6.04 -7.10
CA LYS A 197 -14.81 -7.11 -6.14
C LYS A 197 -14.49 -6.53 -4.77
N LYS A 198 -14.54 -7.38 -3.75
CA LYS A 198 -14.24 -7.08 -2.34
C LYS A 198 -12.93 -7.73 -1.93
N TYR A 199 -12.44 -7.40 -0.75
CA TYR A 199 -11.25 -8.01 -0.13
C TYR A 199 -9.95 -7.76 -0.90
N ILE A 200 -9.83 -6.60 -1.57
CA ILE A 200 -8.68 -6.28 -2.42
C ILE A 200 -7.48 -5.91 -1.57
N MET A 201 -7.69 -5.16 -0.48
CA MET A 201 -6.60 -4.81 0.44
C MET A 201 -6.02 -6.05 1.14
N PRO A 202 -6.82 -6.94 1.76
CA PRO A 202 -6.26 -8.17 2.34
C PRO A 202 -5.56 -9.05 1.30
N LEU A 203 -6.08 -9.15 0.08
CA LEU A 203 -5.39 -9.86 -1.01
C LEU A 203 -4.02 -9.27 -1.30
N TYR A 204 -3.92 -7.93 -1.42
CA TYR A 204 -2.65 -7.23 -1.60
C TYR A 204 -1.68 -7.53 -0.45
N MET A 205 -2.14 -7.39 0.79
CA MET A 205 -1.29 -7.57 1.98
C MET A 205 -0.68 -8.98 2.03
N VAL A 206 -1.50 -10.01 1.80
CA VAL A 206 -1.03 -11.41 1.80
C VAL A 206 -0.10 -11.68 0.62
N THR A 207 -0.50 -11.30 -0.59
CA THR A 207 0.26 -11.58 -1.80
C THR A 207 1.60 -10.86 -1.82
N TYR A 208 1.62 -9.57 -1.46
CA TYR A 208 2.86 -8.80 -1.39
C TYR A 208 3.74 -9.26 -0.21
N GLY A 209 3.14 -9.58 0.94
CA GLY A 209 3.88 -10.12 2.08
C GLY A 209 4.61 -11.42 1.74
N LEU A 210 3.95 -12.35 1.05
CA LEU A 210 4.56 -13.59 0.57
C LEU A 210 5.70 -13.31 -0.41
N TRP A 211 5.47 -12.45 -1.40
CA TRP A 211 6.52 -12.06 -2.34
C TRP A 211 7.72 -11.45 -1.61
N ARG A 212 7.48 -10.52 -0.71
CA ARG A 212 8.55 -9.80 0.00
C ARG A 212 9.35 -10.72 0.92
N PHE A 213 8.70 -11.71 1.53
CA PHE A 213 9.37 -12.73 2.34
C PHE A 213 10.34 -13.57 1.48
N VAL A 214 9.90 -14.00 0.30
CA VAL A 214 10.73 -14.80 -0.62
C VAL A 214 11.83 -13.95 -1.26
N ALA A 215 11.52 -12.72 -1.68
CA ALA A 215 12.48 -11.83 -2.33
C ALA A 215 13.68 -11.47 -1.44
N GLU A 216 13.52 -11.56 -0.11
CA GLU A 216 14.61 -11.29 0.83
C GLU A 216 15.78 -12.28 0.68
N TYR A 217 15.54 -13.52 0.30
CA TYR A 217 16.59 -14.52 0.04
C TYR A 217 17.45 -14.21 -1.20
N LEU A 218 16.97 -13.36 -2.10
CA LEU A 218 17.71 -12.92 -3.28
C LEU A 218 18.55 -11.68 -3.02
N ARG A 219 18.40 -11.04 -1.85
CA ARG A 219 19.09 -9.80 -1.47
C ARG A 219 20.39 -10.10 -0.76
N ALA A 220 21.35 -9.20 -0.91
CA ALA A 220 22.68 -9.31 -0.29
C ALA A 220 23.03 -8.11 0.62
N ASP A 221 22.17 -7.08 0.65
CA ASP A 221 22.40 -5.90 1.47
C ASP A 221 22.14 -6.20 2.96
N ASP A 222 23.13 -5.86 3.79
CA ASP A 222 22.99 -5.92 5.24
C ASP A 222 22.00 -4.82 5.71
N ARG A 223 20.99 -5.23 6.45
CA ARG A 223 19.94 -4.33 6.96
C ARG A 223 19.90 -4.22 8.47
N GLY A 224 20.98 -4.64 9.10
CA GLY A 224 21.11 -4.65 10.55
C GLY A 224 20.39 -5.82 11.22
N ALA A 225 20.67 -5.99 12.51
CA ALA A 225 20.10 -7.03 13.34
C ALA A 225 18.64 -6.71 13.74
N THR A 226 17.83 -7.74 13.85
CA THR A 226 16.46 -7.65 14.42
C THR A 226 16.44 -8.14 15.85
N VAL A 227 15.37 -7.83 16.55
CA VAL A 227 15.08 -8.35 17.91
C VAL A 227 14.96 -9.89 17.90
N VAL A 228 14.73 -10.49 16.74
CA VAL A 228 14.65 -11.94 16.52
C VAL A 228 15.71 -12.34 15.54
N ASP A 229 16.79 -12.97 15.98
CA ASP A 229 17.95 -13.37 15.17
C ASP A 229 17.62 -14.28 13.98
N PHE A 230 16.41 -14.87 13.97
CA PHE A 230 15.97 -15.80 12.93
C PHE A 230 15.39 -15.14 11.68
N PHE A 231 14.91 -13.89 11.78
CA PHE A 231 14.29 -13.16 10.66
C PHE A 231 15.01 -11.85 10.37
N SER A 232 15.18 -11.53 9.08
CA SER A 232 15.55 -10.17 8.69
C SER A 232 14.42 -9.17 9.02
N PRO A 233 14.73 -7.86 9.16
CA PRO A 233 13.69 -6.83 9.36
C PRO A 233 12.56 -6.90 8.34
N SER A 234 12.90 -7.17 7.08
CA SER A 234 11.93 -7.29 5.98
C SER A 234 11.06 -8.54 6.11
N GLN A 235 11.63 -9.66 6.54
CA GLN A 235 10.88 -10.89 6.77
C GLN A 235 9.90 -10.75 7.93
N LEU A 236 10.32 -10.12 9.02
CA LEU A 236 9.43 -9.82 10.15
C LEU A 236 8.23 -8.97 9.72
N ILE A 237 8.48 -7.90 8.97
CA ILE A 237 7.42 -7.05 8.43
C ILE A 237 6.54 -7.81 7.46
N SER A 238 7.10 -8.72 6.65
CA SER A 238 6.31 -9.58 5.76
C SER A 238 5.36 -10.50 6.52
N VAL A 239 5.81 -11.11 7.61
CA VAL A 239 4.97 -11.93 8.50
C VAL A 239 3.85 -11.09 9.11
N LEU A 240 4.15 -9.89 9.60
CA LEU A 240 3.14 -8.96 10.13
C LEU A 240 2.13 -8.55 9.08
N LEU A 241 2.58 -8.30 7.85
CA LEU A 241 1.71 -7.93 6.72
C LEU A 241 0.78 -9.09 6.33
N ILE A 242 1.31 -10.31 6.23
CA ILE A 242 0.52 -11.52 5.95
C ILE A 242 -0.51 -11.75 7.06
N SER A 243 -0.08 -11.73 8.31
CA SER A 243 -0.96 -11.94 9.46
C SER A 243 -2.05 -10.88 9.54
N GLY A 244 -1.68 -9.61 9.38
CA GLY A 244 -2.64 -8.49 9.34
C GLY A 244 -3.62 -8.60 8.17
N GLY A 245 -3.15 -9.03 7.00
CA GLY A 245 -3.99 -9.29 5.84
C GLY A 245 -5.00 -10.41 6.06
N LEU A 246 -4.57 -11.53 6.66
CA LEU A 246 -5.45 -12.64 7.00
C LEU A 246 -6.49 -12.26 8.06
N VAL A 247 -6.09 -11.52 9.09
CA VAL A 247 -7.02 -11.00 10.12
C VAL A 247 -8.03 -10.05 9.50
N LEU A 248 -7.58 -9.10 8.67
CA LEU A 248 -8.47 -8.17 7.97
C LEU A 248 -9.46 -8.93 7.08
N TRP A 249 -9.00 -9.96 6.37
CA TRP A 249 -9.84 -10.81 5.52
C TRP A 249 -10.92 -11.53 6.35
N ALA A 250 -10.51 -12.15 7.45
CA ALA A 250 -11.44 -12.82 8.35
C ALA A 250 -12.50 -11.87 8.94
N VAL A 251 -12.08 -10.68 9.39
CA VAL A 251 -12.98 -9.64 9.93
C VAL A 251 -13.98 -9.18 8.86
N GLU A 252 -13.54 -8.93 7.64
CA GLU A 252 -14.41 -8.49 6.56
C GLU A 252 -15.40 -9.58 6.12
N LEU A 253 -14.96 -10.84 6.05
CA LEU A 253 -15.83 -11.99 5.77
C LEU A 253 -16.90 -12.15 6.85
N TYR A 254 -16.50 -12.07 8.12
CA TYR A 254 -17.44 -12.15 9.24
C TYR A 254 -18.47 -11.02 9.20
N ALA A 255 -18.02 -9.78 8.95
CA ALA A 255 -18.91 -8.62 8.85
C ALA A 255 -19.92 -8.75 7.70
N ASP A 256 -19.47 -9.26 6.54
CA ASP A 256 -20.36 -9.48 5.39
C ASP A 256 -21.38 -10.61 5.67
N LYS A 257 -20.94 -11.72 6.28
CA LYS A 257 -21.83 -12.83 6.66
C LYS A 257 -22.93 -12.36 7.65
N LYS A 258 -22.54 -11.57 8.66
CA LYS A 258 -23.49 -11.01 9.63
C LYS A 258 -24.56 -10.12 8.97
N LYS A 259 -24.17 -9.33 7.96
CA LYS A 259 -25.14 -8.48 7.22
C LYS A 259 -26.12 -9.30 6.40
N THR A 260 -25.67 -10.38 5.77
CA THR A 260 -26.54 -11.29 5.00
C THR A 260 -27.56 -11.95 5.92
N THR A 261 -27.12 -12.53 7.04
CA THR A 261 -28.04 -13.16 8.01
C THR A 261 -29.05 -12.18 8.59
N ALA A 262 -28.65 -10.93 8.88
CA ALA A 262 -29.58 -9.90 9.35
C ALA A 262 -30.58 -9.46 8.27
N GLY A 263 -30.16 -9.42 7.00
CA GLY A 263 -31.06 -9.13 5.86
C GLY A 263 -32.08 -10.24 5.63
N ASP A 264 -31.64 -11.48 5.74
CA ASP A 264 -32.53 -12.65 5.57
C ASP A 264 -33.54 -12.78 6.73
N ALA A 265 -33.16 -12.38 7.95
CA ALA A 265 -34.05 -12.39 9.10
C ALA A 265 -35.20 -11.34 9.02
N VAL A 266 -34.98 -10.24 8.26
CA VAL A 266 -36.00 -9.21 8.03
C VAL A 266 -36.90 -9.57 6.85
N ALA A 267 -36.52 -10.52 6.00
CA ALA A 267 -37.23 -10.91 4.80
C ALA A 267 -38.18 -12.13 4.98
N VAL A 268 -38.42 -12.61 6.21
CA VAL A 268 -39.44 -13.64 6.47
C VAL A 268 -40.79 -12.96 6.41
N PRO A 269 -41.66 -13.28 5.43
CA PRO A 269 -43.03 -12.78 5.44
C PRO A 269 -43.75 -13.39 6.65
N GLU A 270 -44.43 -12.59 7.43
CA GLU A 270 -45.50 -13.08 8.31
C GLU A 270 -46.47 -13.91 7.44
N SER A 271 -46.42 -15.23 7.62
CA SER A 271 -47.43 -16.11 7.07
C SER A 271 -48.75 -15.75 7.75
N GLY A 272 -49.60 -15.08 7.00
CA GLY A 272 -50.97 -14.76 7.43
C GLY A 272 -51.70 -16.03 7.81
N ASP A 273 -51.99 -16.18 9.07
CA ASP A 273 -53.14 -16.90 9.59
C ASP A 273 -54.32 -15.92 9.54
N ASP A 274 -55.03 -15.92 8.41
CA ASP A 274 -56.40 -15.41 8.33
C ASP A 274 -57.14 -16.21 7.25
N ALA A 275 -57.49 -17.44 7.62
CA ALA A 275 -58.52 -18.19 6.92
C ALA A 275 -59.27 -19.07 7.91
N ALA A 276 -60.29 -18.54 8.54
CA ALA A 276 -61.49 -19.31 8.91
C ALA A 276 -62.50 -18.43 9.64
N SER A 277 -63.64 -18.34 9.09
CA SER A 277 -64.96 -18.06 9.63
C SER A 277 -65.66 -16.94 8.89
N ASP A 278 -66.48 -17.33 7.91
CA ASP A 278 -67.90 -17.08 7.96
C ASP A 278 -68.61 -17.92 6.90
N GLU A 279 -69.09 -19.07 7.33
CA GLU A 279 -70.26 -19.71 6.71
C GLU A 279 -71.44 -19.56 7.67
N SER A 280 -72.50 -19.11 7.14
CA SER A 280 -73.89 -19.33 7.56
C SER A 280 -74.76 -18.08 7.78
N SER A 281 -75.77 -18.10 7.00
CA SER A 281 -77.18 -17.82 7.18
C SER A 281 -77.72 -16.79 6.17
N GLU A 282 -78.42 -17.30 5.18
CA GLU A 282 -79.88 -17.43 5.05
C GLU A 282 -80.67 -16.11 5.20
N VAL A 283 -81.27 -15.63 4.25
CA VAL A 283 -82.65 -15.83 3.65
C VAL A 283 -82.79 -14.90 2.48
#